data_8204ab8549cc67df09d39c0aa4f6873b
#
_entry.id   8204ab8549cc67df09d39c0aa4f6873b
#
_cell.length_a   1.000
_cell.length_b   1.000
_cell.length_c   1.000
_cell.angle_alpha   90.00
_cell.angle_beta   90.00
_cell.angle_gamma   90.00
#
_symmetry.space_group_name_H-M   'P 1'
#
loop_
_entity.id
_entity.type
_entity.pdbx_description
1 polymer ?
#
loop_
_entity_poly.entity_id
_entity_poly.type
_entity_poly.pdbx_seq_one_letter_code
_entity_poly.pdbx_strand_id
1 'polypeptide(L)'
;MVTALVAGLLNVTASLAHAEPGHYYVLIGGTCDGNATVFNNDWVRGGIPRVVHYPAGAAGLPNCDQTPMDQSVARGHDVARQVVQDAYNENPDAPITVVGYSQGAIVANLVLNDIADGNLPVNKDRISAKLFGDPMQPDPRGISAAIPQGTGAPSPFGGYVSFGPGRTDFNGIPFIRYCIQTDGICNFDTLEAPGGYFAQHWCYQWNRPTDGRSIMGDTIADEVYTNATQMLGKQDCWAGPVHP
;
A
#
# COMPACT_ATOMS: atom_id res chain seq x y z
N MET A 1 56.84 -13.10 19.57
CA MET A 1 55.70 -13.66 18.84
C MET A 1 54.62 -12.60 18.84
N VAL A 2 54.40 -11.97 17.68
CA VAL A 2 53.37 -10.94 17.51
C VAL A 2 52.29 -11.59 16.63
N THR A 3 51.10 -11.82 17.20
CA THR A 3 49.98 -12.41 16.50
C THR A 3 49.15 -11.26 15.85
N ALA A 4 49.19 -11.15 14.53
CA ALA A 4 48.38 -10.19 13.80
C ALA A 4 46.94 -10.74 13.63
N LEU A 5 45.97 -10.04 14.20
CA LEU A 5 44.54 -10.26 13.91
C LEU A 5 44.20 -9.62 12.57
N VAL A 6 43.85 -10.43 11.59
CA VAL A 6 43.28 -9.97 10.33
C VAL A 6 41.76 -9.84 10.53
N ALA A 7 41.25 -8.63 10.62
CA ALA A 7 39.81 -8.35 10.60
C ALA A 7 39.32 -8.42 9.16
N GLY A 8 38.58 -9.47 8.83
CA GLY A 8 37.90 -9.60 7.55
C GLY A 8 36.68 -8.69 7.50
N LEU A 9 36.72 -7.67 6.65
CA LEU A 9 35.56 -6.86 6.27
C LEU A 9 34.63 -7.69 5.38
N LEU A 10 33.53 -8.15 5.93
CA LEU A 10 32.42 -8.71 5.15
C LEU A 10 31.71 -7.54 4.44
N ASN A 11 32.01 -7.36 3.16
CA ASN A 11 31.21 -6.52 2.28
C ASN A 11 29.86 -7.21 2.03
N VAL A 12 28.82 -6.84 2.78
CA VAL A 12 27.45 -7.20 2.46
C VAL A 12 27.01 -6.28 1.32
N THR A 13 27.19 -6.72 0.08
CA THR A 13 26.53 -6.11 -1.07
C THR A 13 25.05 -6.48 -0.98
N ALA A 14 24.19 -5.53 -0.60
CA ALA A 14 22.75 -5.66 -0.75
C ALA A 14 22.46 -5.84 -2.25
N SER A 15 22.20 -7.07 -2.66
CA SER A 15 21.69 -7.37 -4.00
C SER A 15 20.32 -6.73 -4.11
N LEU A 16 20.13 -5.80 -5.05
CA LEU A 16 18.81 -5.30 -5.41
C LEU A 16 18.03 -6.50 -5.95
N ALA A 17 17.07 -6.99 -5.18
CA ALA A 17 16.18 -8.04 -5.63
C ALA A 17 15.51 -7.59 -6.94
N HIS A 18 15.64 -8.38 -7.99
CA HIS A 18 14.89 -8.22 -9.22
C HIS A 18 13.59 -9.02 -9.06
N ALA A 19 12.47 -8.47 -9.56
CA ALA A 19 11.24 -9.26 -9.65
C ALA A 19 11.48 -10.49 -10.50
N GLU A 20 10.90 -11.64 -10.11
CA GLU A 20 10.90 -12.85 -10.91
C GLU A 20 10.20 -12.57 -12.25
N PRO A 21 10.72 -13.07 -13.38
CA PRO A 21 10.05 -12.95 -14.67
C PRO A 21 8.63 -13.52 -14.61
N GLY A 22 7.65 -12.68 -14.93
CA GLY A 22 6.23 -13.06 -14.86
C GLY A 22 5.53 -12.68 -13.57
N HIS A 23 6.19 -12.03 -12.59
CA HIS A 23 5.55 -11.53 -11.35
C HIS A 23 4.57 -10.39 -11.68
N TYR A 24 3.31 -10.55 -11.28
CA TYR A 24 2.29 -9.51 -11.45
C TYR A 24 2.21 -8.61 -10.22
N TYR A 25 2.04 -7.30 -10.47
CA TYR A 25 1.80 -6.29 -9.44
C TYR A 25 0.45 -5.63 -9.70
N VAL A 26 -0.55 -5.94 -8.87
CA VAL A 26 -1.88 -5.34 -8.94
C VAL A 26 -1.84 -4.03 -8.17
N LEU A 27 -1.83 -2.89 -8.89
CA LEU A 27 -1.60 -1.55 -8.36
C LEU A 27 -2.93 -0.82 -8.15
N ILE A 28 -3.19 -0.37 -6.91
CA ILE A 28 -4.45 0.26 -6.51
C ILE A 28 -4.14 1.63 -5.91
N GLY A 29 -4.44 2.69 -6.67
CA GLY A 29 -4.16 4.08 -6.28
C GLY A 29 -5.03 4.57 -5.12
N GLY A 30 -4.65 5.69 -4.53
CA GLY A 30 -5.37 6.32 -3.42
C GLY A 30 -6.51 7.22 -3.87
N THR A 31 -7.09 7.97 -2.93
CA THR A 31 -8.14 8.97 -3.21
C THR A 31 -7.69 9.93 -4.31
N CYS A 32 -8.57 10.21 -5.26
CA CYS A 32 -8.36 11.02 -6.47
C CYS A 32 -7.37 10.42 -7.50
N ASP A 33 -6.95 9.18 -7.32
CA ASP A 33 -6.00 8.50 -8.21
C ASP A 33 -6.54 7.16 -8.72
N GLY A 34 -7.63 7.24 -9.46
CA GLY A 34 -8.31 6.05 -10.03
C GLY A 34 -7.52 5.30 -11.10
N ASN A 35 -6.40 5.85 -11.55
CA ASN A 35 -5.50 5.26 -12.54
C ASN A 35 -4.18 4.79 -11.93
N ALA A 36 -4.05 4.82 -10.60
CA ALA A 36 -2.86 4.41 -9.86
C ALA A 36 -1.57 5.12 -10.33
N THR A 37 -1.70 6.41 -10.68
CA THR A 37 -0.57 7.25 -11.16
C THR A 37 0.45 7.54 -10.08
N VAL A 38 0.09 7.30 -8.82
CA VAL A 38 1.00 7.34 -7.67
C VAL A 38 2.17 6.36 -7.81
N PHE A 39 1.99 5.28 -8.58
CA PHE A 39 3.01 4.27 -8.78
C PHE A 39 3.79 4.51 -10.07
N ASN A 40 5.11 4.44 -9.98
CA ASN A 40 5.97 4.40 -11.16
C ASN A 40 6.16 2.94 -11.60
N ASN A 41 5.96 2.67 -12.88
CA ASN A 41 6.13 1.32 -13.44
C ASN A 41 7.55 0.76 -13.24
N ASP A 42 8.58 1.60 -13.14
CA ASP A 42 9.95 1.16 -12.87
C ASP A 42 10.11 0.53 -11.47
N TRP A 43 9.18 0.82 -10.54
CA TRP A 43 9.24 0.29 -9.19
C TRP A 43 8.94 -1.21 -9.11
N VAL A 44 8.29 -1.79 -10.13
CA VAL A 44 8.05 -3.24 -10.22
C VAL A 44 9.26 -4.01 -10.79
N ARG A 45 10.35 -3.32 -11.11
CA ARG A 45 11.66 -3.89 -11.48
C ARG A 45 11.60 -5.03 -12.50
N GLY A 46 10.83 -4.85 -13.55
CA GLY A 46 10.66 -5.84 -14.62
C GLY A 46 9.49 -6.81 -14.43
N GLY A 47 8.76 -6.71 -13.32
CA GLY A 47 7.46 -7.35 -13.16
C GLY A 47 6.40 -6.73 -14.07
N ILE A 48 5.21 -7.31 -14.05
CA ILE A 48 4.09 -6.94 -14.93
C ILE A 48 3.07 -6.12 -14.12
N PRO A 49 2.96 -4.78 -14.32
CA PRO A 49 1.96 -3.99 -13.63
C PRO A 49 0.56 -4.28 -14.17
N ARG A 50 -0.41 -4.36 -13.28
CA ARG A 50 -1.84 -4.46 -13.54
C ARG A 50 -2.56 -3.38 -12.73
N VAL A 51 -3.03 -2.35 -13.41
CA VAL A 51 -3.68 -1.21 -12.75
C VAL A 51 -5.15 -1.51 -12.50
N VAL A 52 -5.62 -1.23 -11.29
CA VAL A 52 -7.04 -1.25 -10.94
C VAL A 52 -7.64 0.12 -11.26
N HIS A 53 -8.42 0.20 -12.33
CA HIS A 53 -9.12 1.42 -12.73
C HIS A 53 -10.46 1.53 -12.00
N TYR A 54 -10.59 2.50 -11.09
CA TYR A 54 -11.81 2.71 -10.31
C TYR A 54 -12.02 4.21 -10.05
N PRO A 55 -13.19 4.66 -9.55
CA PRO A 55 -13.41 6.09 -9.34
C PRO A 55 -12.40 6.77 -8.42
N ALA A 56 -11.88 6.07 -7.40
CA ALA A 56 -11.03 6.65 -6.35
C ALA A 56 -11.65 7.93 -5.77
N GLY A 57 -12.98 7.98 -5.76
CA GLY A 57 -13.78 9.16 -5.44
C GLY A 57 -13.84 9.41 -3.94
N ALA A 58 -14.03 10.68 -3.62
CA ALA A 58 -14.42 11.14 -2.30
C ALA A 58 -15.28 12.40 -2.47
N ALA A 59 -16.60 12.24 -2.45
CA ALA A 59 -17.56 13.30 -2.69
C ALA A 59 -17.28 14.52 -1.79
N GLY A 60 -17.23 15.70 -2.41
CA GLY A 60 -16.92 16.96 -1.75
C GLY A 60 -15.45 17.37 -1.78
N LEU A 61 -14.52 16.49 -2.21
CA LEU A 61 -13.14 16.91 -2.46
C LEU A 61 -13.02 17.52 -3.87
N PRO A 62 -12.43 18.72 -4.00
CA PRO A 62 -12.21 19.34 -5.31
C PRO A 62 -11.22 18.51 -6.14
N ASN A 63 -11.40 18.51 -7.45
CA ASN A 63 -10.56 17.80 -8.44
C ASN A 63 -10.51 16.25 -8.27
N CYS A 64 -11.43 15.68 -7.50
CA CYS A 64 -11.62 14.24 -7.39
C CYS A 64 -12.91 13.82 -8.10
N ASP A 65 -13.02 12.54 -8.43
CA ASP A 65 -14.30 11.93 -8.80
C ASP A 65 -15.29 12.10 -7.64
N GLN A 66 -16.51 12.52 -7.94
CA GLN A 66 -17.52 12.84 -6.94
C GLN A 66 -18.34 11.62 -6.48
N THR A 67 -17.93 10.41 -6.84
CA THR A 67 -18.50 9.19 -6.27
C THR A 67 -18.23 9.16 -4.78
N PRO A 68 -19.24 8.93 -3.92
CA PRO A 68 -19.02 8.72 -2.49
C PRO A 68 -18.00 7.61 -2.24
N MET A 69 -17.18 7.77 -1.19
CA MET A 69 -16.04 6.89 -0.95
C MET A 69 -16.45 5.42 -0.79
N ASP A 70 -17.54 5.14 -0.10
CA ASP A 70 -18.06 3.78 0.08
C ASP A 70 -18.42 3.11 -1.26
N GLN A 71 -19.08 3.85 -2.16
CA GLN A 71 -19.38 3.36 -3.51
C GLN A 71 -18.13 3.25 -4.38
N SER A 72 -17.19 4.18 -4.23
CA SER A 72 -15.90 4.14 -4.92
C SER A 72 -15.11 2.90 -4.53
N VAL A 73 -14.99 2.63 -3.23
CA VAL A 73 -14.31 1.44 -2.71
C VAL A 73 -15.02 0.15 -3.15
N ALA A 74 -16.36 0.11 -3.12
CA ALA A 74 -17.11 -1.06 -3.59
C ALA A 74 -16.80 -1.37 -5.07
N ARG A 75 -16.82 -0.35 -5.95
CA ARG A 75 -16.44 -0.52 -7.36
C ARG A 75 -14.97 -0.92 -7.52
N GLY A 76 -14.08 -0.30 -6.74
CA GLY A 76 -12.66 -0.64 -6.71
C GLY A 76 -12.43 -2.10 -6.32
N HIS A 77 -13.17 -2.60 -5.32
CA HIS A 77 -13.14 -3.99 -4.90
C HIS A 77 -13.54 -4.95 -6.02
N ASP A 78 -14.68 -4.68 -6.69
CA ASP A 78 -15.13 -5.52 -7.82
C ASP A 78 -14.10 -5.57 -8.95
N VAL A 79 -13.54 -4.41 -9.34
CA VAL A 79 -12.51 -4.34 -10.39
C VAL A 79 -11.22 -5.03 -9.95
N ALA A 80 -10.76 -4.83 -8.71
CA ALA A 80 -9.54 -5.44 -8.21
C ALA A 80 -9.65 -6.97 -8.14
N ARG A 81 -10.82 -7.52 -7.75
CA ARG A 81 -11.09 -8.97 -7.83
C ARG A 81 -10.90 -9.49 -9.25
N GLN A 82 -11.45 -8.78 -10.24
CA GLN A 82 -11.33 -9.16 -11.64
C GLN A 82 -9.87 -9.10 -12.11
N VAL A 83 -9.14 -8.02 -11.78
CA VAL A 83 -7.73 -7.85 -12.17
C VAL A 83 -6.85 -8.95 -11.58
N VAL A 84 -7.07 -9.33 -10.31
CA VAL A 84 -6.34 -10.45 -9.66
C VAL A 84 -6.69 -11.77 -10.34
N GLN A 85 -7.98 -12.01 -10.61
CA GLN A 85 -8.43 -13.23 -11.28
C GLN A 85 -7.87 -13.34 -12.71
N ASP A 86 -7.83 -12.24 -13.46
CA ASP A 86 -7.29 -12.21 -14.81
C ASP A 86 -5.79 -12.49 -14.83
N ALA A 87 -5.03 -11.87 -13.91
CA ALA A 87 -3.59 -12.16 -13.74
C ALA A 87 -3.34 -13.63 -13.40
N TYR A 88 -4.13 -14.20 -12.49
CA TYR A 88 -4.06 -15.61 -12.13
C TYR A 88 -4.42 -16.53 -13.30
N ASN A 89 -5.46 -16.23 -14.08
CA ASN A 89 -5.87 -17.02 -15.24
C ASN A 89 -4.84 -16.96 -16.37
N GLU A 90 -4.15 -15.83 -16.53
CA GLU A 90 -3.08 -15.65 -17.53
C GLU A 90 -1.86 -16.54 -17.19
N ASN A 91 -1.48 -16.60 -15.93
CA ASN A 91 -0.40 -17.47 -15.45
C ASN A 91 -0.62 -17.90 -13.99
N PRO A 92 -1.25 -19.08 -13.74
CA PRO A 92 -1.57 -19.55 -12.40
C PRO A 92 -0.34 -19.85 -11.50
N ASP A 93 0.83 -20.00 -12.09
CA ASP A 93 2.08 -20.27 -11.36
C ASP A 93 2.84 -18.99 -11.01
N ALA A 94 2.49 -17.87 -11.61
CA ALA A 94 3.16 -16.60 -11.35
C ALA A 94 2.80 -16.02 -9.98
N PRO A 95 3.74 -15.40 -9.27
CA PRO A 95 3.45 -14.61 -8.08
C PRO A 95 2.59 -13.38 -8.43
N ILE A 96 1.69 -13.01 -7.54
CA ILE A 96 0.86 -11.80 -7.64
C ILE A 96 0.99 -11.00 -6.34
N THR A 97 1.53 -9.79 -6.43
CA THR A 97 1.57 -8.87 -5.29
C THR A 97 0.47 -7.82 -5.43
N VAL A 98 -0.46 -7.79 -4.46
CA VAL A 98 -1.48 -6.74 -4.37
C VAL A 98 -0.89 -5.53 -3.65
N VAL A 99 -0.84 -4.39 -4.32
CA VAL A 99 -0.24 -3.16 -3.80
C VAL A 99 -1.32 -2.10 -3.66
N GLY A 100 -1.58 -1.65 -2.45
CA GLY A 100 -2.59 -0.62 -2.17
C GLY A 100 -2.02 0.59 -1.45
N TYR A 101 -2.45 1.79 -1.85
CA TYR A 101 -2.10 3.03 -1.17
C TYR A 101 -3.36 3.77 -0.71
N SER A 102 -3.41 4.20 0.55
CA SER A 102 -4.51 5.03 1.08
C SER A 102 -5.88 4.37 0.85
N GLN A 103 -6.82 5.01 0.14
CA GLN A 103 -8.10 4.40 -0.25
C GLN A 103 -7.90 3.06 -0.99
N GLY A 104 -6.85 2.95 -1.83
CA GLY A 104 -6.49 1.70 -2.50
C GLY A 104 -6.02 0.60 -1.54
N ALA A 105 -5.49 0.95 -0.37
CA ALA A 105 -5.18 -0.04 0.66
C ALA A 105 -6.47 -0.61 1.29
N ILE A 106 -7.56 0.18 1.38
CA ILE A 106 -8.89 -0.35 1.76
C ILE A 106 -9.36 -1.40 0.75
N VAL A 107 -9.31 -1.06 -0.55
CA VAL A 107 -9.66 -1.98 -1.63
C VAL A 107 -8.82 -3.26 -1.57
N ALA A 108 -7.51 -3.12 -1.37
CA ALA A 108 -6.59 -4.26 -1.24
C ALA A 108 -6.95 -5.16 -0.04
N ASN A 109 -7.26 -4.58 1.14
CA ASN A 109 -7.72 -5.35 2.31
C ASN A 109 -8.96 -6.19 1.98
N LEU A 110 -9.94 -5.63 1.25
CA LEU A 110 -11.17 -6.33 0.89
C LEU A 110 -10.89 -7.51 -0.07
N VAL A 111 -10.06 -7.30 -1.09
CA VAL A 111 -9.64 -8.37 -2.01
C VAL A 111 -8.87 -9.47 -1.29
N LEU A 112 -7.94 -9.11 -0.40
CA LEU A 112 -7.20 -10.07 0.41
C LEU A 112 -8.10 -10.87 1.35
N ASN A 113 -9.14 -10.25 1.89
CA ASN A 113 -10.17 -10.96 2.67
C ASN A 113 -10.87 -12.01 1.82
N ASP A 114 -11.29 -11.66 0.60
CA ASP A 114 -11.96 -12.61 -0.29
C ASP A 114 -11.05 -13.79 -0.66
N ILE A 115 -9.78 -13.54 -0.91
CA ILE A 115 -8.81 -14.62 -1.21
C ILE A 115 -8.59 -15.50 0.04
N ALA A 116 -8.40 -14.87 1.20
CA ALA A 116 -8.17 -15.56 2.47
C ALA A 116 -9.36 -16.45 2.89
N ASP A 117 -10.59 -16.02 2.54
CA ASP A 117 -11.84 -16.73 2.84
C ASP A 117 -12.26 -17.70 1.72
N GLY A 118 -11.52 -17.77 0.61
CA GLY A 118 -11.83 -18.63 -0.53
C GLY A 118 -12.98 -18.11 -1.41
N ASN A 119 -13.37 -16.83 -1.26
CA ASN A 119 -14.42 -16.18 -2.06
C ASN A 119 -13.92 -15.70 -3.43
N LEU A 120 -12.61 -15.70 -3.65
CA LEU A 120 -11.98 -15.49 -4.95
C LEU A 120 -11.12 -16.73 -5.28
N PRO A 121 -11.40 -17.46 -6.38
CA PRO A 121 -10.81 -18.77 -6.66
C PRO A 121 -9.40 -18.63 -7.27
N VAL A 122 -8.47 -18.13 -6.50
CA VAL A 122 -7.03 -18.05 -6.82
C VAL A 122 -6.21 -18.81 -5.78
N ASN A 123 -5.05 -19.33 -6.18
CA ASN A 123 -4.16 -20.00 -5.23
C ASN A 123 -3.50 -18.94 -4.33
N LYS A 124 -3.90 -18.90 -3.06
CA LYS A 124 -3.39 -17.95 -2.07
C LYS A 124 -1.87 -18.01 -1.87
N ASP A 125 -1.24 -19.18 -2.13
CA ASP A 125 0.21 -19.34 -2.01
C ASP A 125 1.00 -18.58 -3.10
N ARG A 126 0.30 -18.03 -4.09
CA ARG A 126 0.84 -17.13 -5.12
C ARG A 126 0.57 -15.66 -4.83
N ILE A 127 -0.16 -15.36 -3.76
CA ILE A 127 -0.57 -14.00 -3.42
C ILE A 127 0.30 -13.45 -2.29
N SER A 128 0.68 -12.20 -2.42
CA SER A 128 1.27 -11.40 -1.35
C SER A 128 0.72 -9.97 -1.39
N ALA A 129 0.98 -9.17 -0.37
CA ALA A 129 0.48 -7.80 -0.35
C ALA A 129 1.43 -6.78 0.28
N LYS A 130 1.37 -5.56 -0.24
CA LYS A 130 2.05 -4.38 0.30
C LYS A 130 1.07 -3.21 0.41
N LEU A 131 0.86 -2.74 1.63
CA LEU A 131 -0.13 -1.72 1.94
C LEU A 131 0.58 -0.48 2.50
N PHE A 132 0.35 0.66 1.88
CA PHE A 132 0.98 1.92 2.24
C PHE A 132 -0.06 2.91 2.77
N GLY A 133 0.20 3.48 3.97
CA GLY A 133 -0.74 4.41 4.59
C GLY A 133 -2.14 3.81 4.74
N ASP A 134 -2.24 2.56 5.21
CA ASP A 134 -3.48 1.77 5.26
C ASP A 134 -4.46 2.34 6.30
N PRO A 135 -5.63 2.88 5.89
CA PRO A 135 -6.63 3.38 6.82
C PRO A 135 -7.22 2.31 7.72
N MET A 136 -7.23 1.04 7.26
CA MET A 136 -7.77 -0.10 8.01
C MET A 136 -6.75 -0.76 8.93
N GLN A 137 -5.53 -0.22 9.04
CA GLN A 137 -4.49 -0.76 9.92
C GLN A 137 -5.02 -0.94 11.35
N PRO A 138 -4.91 -2.15 11.94
CA PRO A 138 -5.51 -2.43 13.24
C PRO A 138 -4.66 -1.94 14.42
N ASP A 139 -3.32 -1.94 14.30
CA ASP A 139 -2.38 -1.55 15.35
C ASP A 139 -1.05 -1.01 14.75
N PRO A 140 -0.64 0.25 15.08
CA PRO A 140 -1.49 1.28 15.67
C PRO A 140 -2.73 1.52 14.79
N ARG A 141 -3.81 2.05 15.38
CA ARG A 141 -5.08 2.15 14.65
C ARG A 141 -5.03 3.20 13.56
N GLY A 142 -5.29 2.77 12.34
CA GLY A 142 -5.62 3.68 11.24
C GLY A 142 -7.01 4.33 11.44
N ILE A 143 -7.31 5.33 10.65
CA ILE A 143 -8.55 6.12 10.80
C ILE A 143 -9.81 5.24 10.69
N SER A 144 -9.84 4.22 9.84
CA SER A 144 -10.96 3.26 9.76
C SER A 144 -11.10 2.43 11.02
N ALA A 145 -9.99 2.02 11.63
CA ALA A 145 -10.03 1.21 12.85
C ALA A 145 -10.36 2.04 14.10
N ALA A 146 -10.12 3.36 14.06
CA ALA A 146 -10.31 4.26 15.18
C ALA A 146 -11.76 4.78 15.32
N ILE A 147 -12.53 4.79 14.22
CA ILE A 147 -13.92 5.27 14.21
C ILE A 147 -14.89 4.16 13.80
N PRO A 148 -16.15 4.18 14.27
CA PRO A 148 -17.11 3.13 13.95
C PRO A 148 -17.35 2.95 12.46
N GLN A 149 -17.40 1.69 12.01
CA GLN A 149 -17.65 1.35 10.61
C GLN A 149 -18.92 2.00 10.08
N GLY A 150 -18.89 2.49 8.86
CA GLY A 150 -20.00 3.16 8.18
C GLY A 150 -20.20 4.61 8.60
N THR A 151 -19.39 5.16 9.49
CA THR A 151 -19.45 6.57 9.89
C THR A 151 -18.41 7.42 9.17
N GLY A 152 -18.75 8.69 8.90
CA GLY A 152 -17.82 9.64 8.34
C GLY A 152 -16.78 10.11 9.35
N ALA A 153 -15.56 10.40 8.88
CA ALA A 153 -14.54 11.02 9.71
C ALA A 153 -14.84 12.50 9.95
N PRO A 154 -14.43 13.05 11.11
CA PRO A 154 -14.53 14.47 11.38
C PRO A 154 -13.59 15.28 10.46
N SER A 155 -13.88 16.60 10.31
CA SER A 155 -12.93 17.50 9.64
C SER A 155 -11.54 17.38 10.29
N PRO A 156 -10.42 17.38 9.53
CA PRO A 156 -10.31 17.74 8.12
C PRO A 156 -10.47 16.59 7.12
N PHE A 157 -10.82 15.39 7.56
CA PHE A 157 -10.94 14.19 6.73
C PHE A 157 -12.32 14.09 6.03
N GLY A 158 -12.89 15.20 5.62
CA GLY A 158 -14.20 15.23 4.94
C GLY A 158 -14.27 14.30 3.73
N GLY A 159 -15.43 13.68 3.53
CA GLY A 159 -15.63 12.68 2.47
C GLY A 159 -15.11 11.27 2.78
N TYR A 160 -14.38 11.09 3.89
CA TYR A 160 -13.92 9.79 4.34
C TYR A 160 -15.05 9.02 5.06
N VAL A 161 -15.18 7.73 4.74
CA VAL A 161 -16.09 6.80 5.42
C VAL A 161 -15.28 5.63 5.98
N SER A 162 -15.52 5.27 7.23
CA SER A 162 -14.83 4.15 7.89
C SER A 162 -15.30 2.80 7.37
N PHE A 163 -14.34 1.91 7.10
CA PHE A 163 -14.55 0.51 6.75
C PHE A 163 -14.31 -0.45 7.94
N GLY A 164 -14.02 0.11 9.11
CA GLY A 164 -13.63 -0.68 10.29
C GLY A 164 -12.16 -1.11 10.24
N PRO A 165 -11.70 -1.88 11.23
CA PRO A 165 -10.33 -2.41 11.25
C PRO A 165 -10.14 -3.50 10.19
N GLY A 166 -8.97 -3.50 9.56
CA GLY A 166 -8.50 -4.61 8.73
C GLY A 166 -8.11 -5.82 9.58
N ARG A 167 -7.86 -6.94 8.93
CA ARG A 167 -7.40 -8.16 9.59
C ARG A 167 -5.94 -8.01 10.03
N THR A 168 -5.60 -8.68 11.12
CA THR A 168 -4.19 -8.85 11.57
C THR A 168 -3.49 -10.01 10.87
N ASP A 169 -4.25 -10.87 10.18
CA ASP A 169 -3.77 -12.01 9.40
C ASP A 169 -4.72 -12.27 8.23
N PHE A 170 -4.17 -12.58 7.07
CA PHE A 170 -4.91 -12.94 5.87
C PHE A 170 -4.83 -14.45 5.58
N ASN A 171 -4.96 -15.28 6.62
CA ASN A 171 -4.99 -16.74 6.53
C ASN A 171 -3.76 -17.31 5.79
N GLY A 172 -2.56 -16.81 6.17
CA GLY A 172 -1.28 -17.25 5.64
C GLY A 172 -0.81 -16.54 4.37
N ILE A 173 -1.58 -15.59 3.81
CA ILE A 173 -1.09 -14.73 2.72
C ILE A 173 -0.02 -13.79 3.28
N PRO A 174 1.23 -13.80 2.74
CA PRO A 174 2.29 -12.90 3.19
C PRO A 174 1.92 -11.44 2.91
N PHE A 175 2.10 -10.57 3.89
CA PHE A 175 1.85 -9.13 3.72
C PHE A 175 2.79 -8.27 4.54
N ILE A 176 2.84 -6.99 4.20
CA ILE A 176 3.45 -5.94 5.02
C ILE A 176 2.64 -4.65 4.88
N ARG A 177 2.46 -3.94 6.00
CA ARG A 177 1.92 -2.58 6.03
C ARG A 177 3.04 -1.61 6.33
N TYR A 178 3.14 -0.54 5.56
CA TYR A 178 4.06 0.56 5.81
C TYR A 178 3.27 1.75 6.35
N CYS A 179 3.62 2.19 7.56
CA CYS A 179 2.99 3.33 8.19
C CYS A 179 4.04 4.32 8.69
N ILE A 180 4.01 5.56 8.20
CA ILE A 180 4.82 6.64 8.74
C ILE A 180 4.21 7.06 10.08
N GLN A 181 5.01 7.11 11.13
CA GLN A 181 4.57 7.27 12.52
C GLN A 181 3.61 8.43 12.75
N THR A 182 3.76 9.50 11.99
CA THR A 182 2.92 10.71 12.09
C THR A 182 1.86 10.83 10.99
N ASP A 183 1.72 9.82 10.14
CA ASP A 183 0.65 9.77 9.13
C ASP A 183 -0.69 9.40 9.79
N GLY A 184 -1.59 10.38 9.90
CA GLY A 184 -2.89 10.21 10.56
C GLY A 184 -3.86 9.26 9.86
N ILE A 185 -3.55 8.79 8.65
CA ILE A 185 -4.38 7.80 7.96
C ILE A 185 -4.14 6.39 8.52
N CYS A 186 -2.89 6.01 8.69
CA CYS A 186 -2.53 4.68 9.21
C CYS A 186 -2.18 4.68 10.69
N ASN A 187 -2.01 5.84 11.32
CA ASN A 187 -1.75 6.00 12.75
C ASN A 187 -2.58 7.17 13.31
N PHE A 188 -3.87 6.92 13.53
CA PHE A 188 -4.82 7.92 14.00
C PHE A 188 -4.74 8.18 15.51
N ASP A 189 -4.06 7.32 16.26
CA ASP A 189 -3.92 7.40 17.72
C ASP A 189 -2.93 8.47 18.20
N THR A 190 -2.26 9.18 17.29
CA THR A 190 -1.30 10.22 17.65
C THR A 190 -1.95 11.62 17.70
N LEU A 191 -1.44 12.49 18.58
CA LEU A 191 -1.86 13.90 18.63
C LEU A 191 -1.48 14.66 17.34
N GLU A 192 -0.55 14.16 16.57
CA GLU A 192 -0.07 14.74 15.32
C GLU A 192 -0.89 14.27 14.10
N ALA A 193 -1.81 13.32 14.28
CA ALA A 193 -2.57 12.69 13.19
C ALA A 193 -3.19 13.68 12.19
N PRO A 194 -3.90 14.73 12.61
CA PRO A 194 -4.50 15.69 11.65
C PRO A 194 -3.47 16.44 10.81
N GLY A 195 -2.37 16.88 11.42
CA GLY A 195 -1.27 17.57 10.72
C GLY A 195 -0.44 16.61 9.87
N GLY A 196 -0.24 15.40 10.37
CA GLY A 196 0.52 14.35 9.70
C GLY A 196 -0.11 13.87 8.39
N TYR A 197 -1.45 13.86 8.29
CA TYR A 197 -2.14 13.59 7.03
C TYR A 197 -1.63 14.50 5.90
N PHE A 198 -1.58 15.81 6.14
CA PHE A 198 -1.15 16.77 5.11
C PHE A 198 0.36 16.78 4.88
N ALA A 199 1.17 16.38 5.87
CA ALA A 199 2.62 16.48 5.82
C ALA A 199 3.32 15.16 5.47
N GLN A 200 2.75 14.01 5.81
CA GLN A 200 3.43 12.71 5.76
C GLN A 200 2.75 11.68 4.87
N HIS A 201 1.43 11.77 4.67
CA HIS A 201 0.69 10.78 3.87
C HIS A 201 1.18 10.65 2.42
N TRP A 202 1.77 11.71 1.86
CA TRP A 202 2.33 11.72 0.51
C TRP A 202 3.76 11.19 0.43
N CYS A 203 4.43 11.04 1.59
CA CYS A 203 5.85 10.70 1.63
C CYS A 203 6.17 9.25 1.25
N TYR A 204 5.20 8.39 1.07
CA TYR A 204 5.42 7.04 0.54
C TYR A 204 5.86 7.06 -0.93
N GLN A 205 5.33 7.99 -1.72
CA GLN A 205 5.58 8.12 -3.16
C GLN A 205 6.64 9.16 -3.49
N TRP A 206 6.82 10.19 -2.65
CA TRP A 206 7.75 11.27 -2.92
C TRP A 206 9.19 10.86 -2.60
N ASN A 207 10.10 11.41 -3.42
CA ASN A 207 11.51 11.13 -3.23
C ASN A 207 12.05 11.84 -1.99
N ARG A 208 12.89 11.14 -1.24
CA ARG A 208 13.65 11.72 -0.14
C ARG A 208 14.77 12.59 -0.70
N PRO A 209 15.01 13.79 -0.14
CA PRO A 209 16.10 14.67 -0.57
C PRO A 209 17.49 14.04 -0.42
N THR A 210 17.63 13.09 0.51
CA THR A 210 18.90 12.47 0.86
C THR A 210 19.45 11.50 -0.20
N ASP A 211 18.58 10.78 -0.90
CA ASP A 211 18.97 9.71 -1.83
C ASP A 211 18.17 9.69 -3.13
N GLY A 212 17.20 10.60 -3.29
CA GLY A 212 16.35 10.68 -4.49
C GLY A 212 15.40 9.49 -4.69
N ARG A 213 15.14 8.70 -3.63
CA ARG A 213 14.31 7.48 -3.68
C ARG A 213 13.05 7.63 -2.85
N SER A 214 12.00 6.92 -3.20
CA SER A 214 10.75 6.87 -2.43
C SER A 214 10.64 5.56 -1.65
N ILE A 215 9.80 5.54 -0.61
CA ILE A 215 9.51 4.32 0.15
C ILE A 215 8.93 3.25 -0.80
N MET A 216 7.96 3.62 -1.62
CA MET A 216 7.35 2.69 -2.60
C MET A 216 8.36 2.17 -3.60
N GLY A 217 9.23 3.04 -4.15
CA GLY A 217 10.27 2.65 -5.09
C GLY A 217 11.30 1.68 -4.52
N ASP A 218 11.53 1.75 -3.21
CA ASP A 218 12.44 0.83 -2.52
C ASP A 218 11.80 -0.53 -2.24
N THR A 219 10.49 -0.56 -1.94
CA THR A 219 9.87 -1.70 -1.26
C THR A 219 8.84 -2.46 -2.10
N ILE A 220 8.29 -1.90 -3.18
CA ILE A 220 7.24 -2.61 -3.95
C ILE A 220 7.75 -3.95 -4.49
N ALA A 221 8.94 -3.99 -5.04
CA ALA A 221 9.50 -5.19 -5.64
C ALA A 221 10.56 -5.88 -4.78
N ASP A 222 10.63 -5.60 -3.47
CA ASP A 222 11.41 -6.41 -2.54
C ASP A 222 10.59 -7.61 -2.04
N GLU A 223 11.27 -8.65 -1.57
CA GLU A 223 10.66 -9.89 -1.04
C GLU A 223 10.46 -9.84 0.48
N VAL A 224 10.28 -8.63 1.05
CA VAL A 224 10.11 -8.46 2.49
C VAL A 224 8.63 -8.47 2.86
N TYR A 225 8.23 -9.47 3.63
CA TYR A 225 6.89 -9.64 4.18
C TYR A 225 7.00 -10.04 5.65
N THR A 226 6.55 -9.19 6.56
CA THR A 226 6.68 -9.41 8.01
C THR A 226 5.38 -9.89 8.66
N ASN A 227 4.27 -9.95 7.90
CA ASN A 227 2.92 -10.18 8.40
C ASN A 227 2.52 -9.23 9.53
N ALA A 228 3.02 -8.00 9.45
CA ALA A 228 2.85 -6.97 10.46
C ALA A 228 2.92 -5.57 9.85
N THR A 229 2.74 -4.57 10.69
CA THR A 229 3.00 -3.18 10.35
C THR A 229 4.46 -2.82 10.61
N GLN A 230 5.13 -2.30 9.59
CA GLN A 230 6.41 -1.64 9.73
C GLN A 230 6.19 -0.14 9.96
N MET A 231 6.45 0.29 11.19
CA MET A 231 6.42 1.72 11.52
C MET A 231 7.69 2.40 11.00
N LEU A 232 7.48 3.44 10.20
CA LEU A 232 8.54 4.27 9.66
C LEU A 232 8.62 5.57 10.46
N GLY A 233 9.82 6.06 10.73
CA GLY A 233 10.01 7.39 11.32
C GLY A 233 9.43 8.49 10.43
N LYS A 234 9.27 9.69 11.00
CA LYS A 234 8.89 10.89 10.23
C LYS A 234 9.82 11.04 9.04
N GLN A 235 9.25 11.27 7.87
CA GLN A 235 9.98 11.38 6.63
C GLN A 235 10.25 12.85 6.28
N ASP A 236 11.47 13.12 5.88
CA ASP A 236 11.81 14.33 5.14
C ASP A 236 11.57 14.02 3.66
N CYS A 237 10.39 14.39 3.16
CA CYS A 237 10.04 14.20 1.76
C CYS A 237 9.66 15.56 1.16
N TRP A 238 10.01 15.75 -0.07
CA TRP A 238 9.63 16.95 -0.80
C TRP A 238 8.79 16.56 -2.01
N ALA A 239 7.69 17.30 -2.18
CA ALA A 239 6.97 17.29 -3.44
C ALA A 239 7.91 17.85 -4.50
N GLY A 240 8.73 17.00 -5.08
CA GLY A 240 9.34 17.30 -6.36
C GLY A 240 8.23 17.67 -7.34
N PRO A 241 8.54 18.38 -8.44
CA PRO A 241 7.53 18.68 -9.44
C PRO A 241 6.84 17.36 -9.80
N VAL A 242 5.53 17.34 -9.62
CA VAL A 242 4.67 16.25 -10.09
C VAL A 242 5.07 16.05 -11.54
N HIS A 243 5.63 14.90 -11.86
CA HIS A 243 5.96 14.58 -13.23
C HIS A 243 4.65 14.70 -14.03
N PRO A 244 4.62 15.49 -15.12
CA PRO A 244 3.43 15.71 -15.92
C PRO A 244 2.94 14.43 -16.56
#